data_27d224e60f7ed16e891e42e5f40ae235
#
_entry.id   27d224e60f7ed16e891e42e5f40ae235
#
_cell.length_a   1.000
_cell.length_b   1.000
_cell.length_c   1.000
_cell.angle_alpha   90.00
_cell.angle_beta   90.00
_cell.angle_gamma   90.00
#
_symmetry.space_group_name_H-M   'P 1'
#
loop_
_entity.id
_entity.type
_entity.pdbx_description
1 polymer ?
#
loop_
_entity_poly.entity_id
_entity_poly.type
_entity_poly.pdbx_seq_one_letter_code
_entity_poly.pdbx_strand_id
1 'polypeptide(L)'
;GRKYAIIGTNRILYAYSGGVFYDIHPIKSTTTLTSAFTTTNGSTSVTITFSSAHSISAGDIILLDNFSAITNSNFSSTDFDNKKFMVTTVPSSTTLTVTMPSNESGSGATTSGGIRVQHYYPVGPAVQAKGFGWSLGTWGGEEVGAFTTTLSGAINSSATTGITLADPSQFPDSGTNFVLIGTEEISYTGINASNELTGVTRGVRNTTAASHGAGDTVTSTANYVAWGEAASGDLVLEPGMWSLDNFGDKAICLIHDSAVFEWNSVAANATDTRAVIITGAPTASRHMLVSTPDRHLVFFGTETTIGDTSTQDDMFIRFSDQEDINTYTPTATNTAGTQRLADGSQIRGAIRGRDAIYVWTDTALFTQ
;
A
#
# COMPACT_ATOMS: atom_id res chain seq x y z
N GLY A 1 7.71 28.70 -20.84
CA GLY A 1 6.94 27.49 -20.58
C GLY A 1 6.25 27.55 -19.20
N ARG A 2 5.25 26.76 -19.01
CA ARG A 2 4.56 26.63 -17.72
C ARG A 2 5.50 25.98 -16.70
N LYS A 3 5.58 26.54 -15.50
CA LYS A 3 6.39 25.94 -14.43
C LYS A 3 5.50 25.00 -13.61
N TYR A 4 6.04 23.82 -13.28
CA TYR A 4 5.38 22.83 -12.47
C TYR A 4 6.21 22.52 -11.23
N ALA A 5 5.55 22.30 -10.09
CA ALA A 5 6.13 21.63 -8.93
C ALA A 5 5.61 20.18 -8.92
N ILE A 6 6.52 19.23 -8.84
CA ILE A 6 6.17 17.80 -8.75
C ILE A 6 6.08 17.43 -7.28
N ILE A 7 4.97 16.83 -6.89
CA ILE A 7 4.63 16.52 -5.50
C ILE A 7 4.25 15.04 -5.40
N GLY A 8 5.09 14.26 -4.75
CA GLY A 8 4.83 12.87 -4.41
C GLY A 8 4.21 12.75 -3.02
N THR A 9 3.08 12.08 -2.94
CA THR A 9 2.49 11.64 -1.67
C THR A 9 2.77 10.16 -1.46
N ASN A 10 2.43 9.62 -0.31
CA ASN A 10 2.51 8.18 -0.07
C ASN A 10 1.57 7.34 -0.95
N ARG A 11 0.80 7.96 -1.85
CA ARG A 11 -0.18 7.26 -2.72
C ARG A 11 -0.20 7.76 -4.15
N ILE A 12 -0.06 9.06 -4.39
CA ILE A 12 -0.30 9.67 -5.70
C ILE A 12 0.78 10.71 -5.98
N LEU A 13 1.19 10.78 -7.24
CA LEU A 13 2.09 11.78 -7.80
C LEU A 13 1.29 12.87 -8.50
N TYR A 14 1.56 14.12 -8.18
CA TYR A 14 0.92 15.29 -8.76
C TYR A 14 1.92 16.23 -9.41
N ALA A 15 1.50 16.89 -10.49
CA ALA A 15 2.11 18.12 -10.98
C ALA A 15 1.23 19.30 -10.53
N TYR A 16 1.82 20.30 -9.90
CA TYR A 16 1.13 21.50 -9.44
C TYR A 16 1.54 22.70 -10.27
N SER A 17 0.58 23.44 -10.78
CA SER A 17 0.82 24.70 -11.50
C SER A 17 -0.42 25.59 -11.48
N GLY A 18 -0.24 26.89 -11.23
CA GLY A 18 -1.31 27.88 -11.30
C GLY A 18 -2.49 27.63 -10.33
N GLY A 19 -2.23 27.06 -9.16
CA GLY A 19 -3.27 26.75 -8.17
C GLY A 19 -3.97 25.40 -8.36
N VAL A 20 -3.60 24.64 -9.39
CA VAL A 20 -4.27 23.36 -9.74
C VAL A 20 -3.31 22.19 -9.58
N PHE A 21 -3.79 21.09 -9.00
CA PHE A 21 -3.11 19.80 -8.94
C PHE A 21 -3.57 18.92 -10.10
N TYR A 22 -2.62 18.47 -10.90
CA TYR A 22 -2.84 17.53 -12.00
C TYR A 22 -2.33 16.16 -11.57
N ASP A 23 -3.18 15.14 -11.67
CA ASP A 23 -2.82 13.76 -11.35
C ASP A 23 -2.00 13.16 -12.49
N ILE A 24 -0.70 13.09 -12.29
CA ILE A 24 0.26 12.52 -13.24
C ILE A 24 0.75 11.13 -12.81
N HIS A 25 0.09 10.51 -11.82
CA HIS A 25 0.49 9.22 -11.30
C HIS A 25 0.49 8.13 -12.37
N PRO A 26 1.55 7.29 -12.47
CA PRO A 26 1.65 6.25 -13.48
C PRO A 26 0.62 5.14 -13.28
N ILE A 27 0.11 4.60 -14.38
CA ILE A 27 -0.81 3.45 -14.40
C ILE A 27 -0.02 2.17 -14.61
N LYS A 28 -0.20 1.19 -13.71
CA LYS A 28 0.45 -0.12 -13.77
C LYS A 28 -0.24 -1.05 -14.76
N SER A 29 -1.58 -1.02 -14.76
CA SER A 29 -2.38 -1.84 -15.68
C SER A 29 -3.74 -1.19 -15.94
N THR A 30 -4.32 -1.50 -17.08
CA THR A 30 -5.67 -1.07 -17.45
C THR A 30 -6.45 -2.30 -17.91
N THR A 31 -7.62 -2.54 -17.32
CA THR A 31 -8.50 -3.64 -17.67
C THR A 31 -9.89 -3.11 -17.99
N THR A 32 -10.46 -3.54 -19.12
CA THR A 32 -11.84 -3.24 -19.47
C THR A 32 -12.73 -4.42 -19.06
N LEU A 33 -13.78 -4.14 -18.30
CA LEU A 33 -14.68 -5.13 -17.73
C LEU A 33 -16.10 -4.92 -18.27
N THR A 34 -16.85 -6.01 -18.41
CA THR A 34 -18.25 -5.97 -18.81
C THR A 34 -19.12 -6.57 -17.71
N SER A 35 -20.20 -5.89 -17.33
CA SER A 35 -21.13 -6.33 -16.27
C SER A 35 -20.43 -6.75 -14.96
N ALA A 36 -19.45 -5.96 -14.56
CA ALA A 36 -18.48 -6.34 -13.52
C ALA A 36 -18.84 -5.87 -12.10
N PHE A 37 -19.89 -5.06 -11.94
CA PHE A 37 -20.24 -4.48 -10.66
C PHE A 37 -21.40 -5.19 -10.00
N THR A 38 -21.26 -5.47 -8.71
CA THR A 38 -22.33 -6.02 -7.88
C THR A 38 -22.43 -5.23 -6.59
N THR A 39 -23.66 -4.84 -6.24
CA THR A 39 -23.99 -4.15 -5.00
C THR A 39 -24.95 -5.00 -4.17
N THR A 40 -25.03 -4.72 -2.89
CA THR A 40 -25.94 -5.38 -1.95
C THR A 40 -26.74 -4.33 -1.21
N ASN A 41 -28.06 -4.50 -1.14
CA ASN A 41 -28.94 -3.61 -0.40
C ASN A 41 -28.51 -3.45 1.06
N GLY A 42 -28.45 -2.23 1.54
CA GLY A 42 -28.00 -1.90 2.89
C GLY A 42 -26.48 -1.87 3.07
N SER A 43 -25.68 -2.17 2.04
CA SER A 43 -24.22 -2.20 2.11
C SER A 43 -23.57 -1.00 1.43
N THR A 44 -22.46 -0.52 1.99
CA THR A 44 -21.57 0.45 1.33
C THR A 44 -20.55 -0.22 0.42
N SER A 45 -20.42 -1.56 0.47
CA SER A 45 -19.43 -2.31 -0.28
C SER A 45 -19.93 -2.59 -1.71
N VAL A 46 -19.08 -2.28 -2.67
CA VAL A 46 -19.29 -2.59 -4.09
C VAL A 46 -18.24 -3.59 -4.52
N THR A 47 -18.68 -4.72 -5.08
CA THR A 47 -17.78 -5.76 -5.60
C THR A 47 -17.52 -5.53 -7.09
N ILE A 48 -16.25 -5.58 -7.48
CA ILE A 48 -15.79 -5.53 -8.87
C ILE A 48 -15.24 -6.91 -9.24
N THR A 49 -15.79 -7.50 -10.29
CA THR A 49 -15.41 -8.84 -10.77
C THR A 49 -14.66 -8.77 -12.08
N PHE A 50 -13.47 -9.35 -12.11
CA PHE A 50 -12.60 -9.44 -13.28
C PHE A 50 -12.84 -10.76 -14.01
N SER A 51 -12.66 -10.76 -15.32
CA SER A 51 -12.75 -11.97 -16.15
C SER A 51 -11.54 -12.91 -15.99
N SER A 52 -10.43 -12.40 -15.46
CA SER A 52 -9.19 -13.15 -15.21
C SER A 52 -8.54 -12.64 -13.93
N ALA A 53 -7.56 -13.39 -13.41
CA ALA A 53 -6.83 -12.98 -12.21
C ALA A 53 -6.17 -11.61 -12.39
N HIS A 54 -6.28 -10.77 -11.36
CA HIS A 54 -5.64 -9.45 -11.28
C HIS A 54 -4.50 -9.45 -10.24
N SER A 55 -3.61 -8.45 -10.33
CA SER A 55 -2.50 -8.25 -9.39
C SER A 55 -2.71 -7.06 -8.45
N ILE A 56 -3.97 -6.71 -8.19
CA ILE A 56 -4.34 -5.59 -7.33
C ILE A 56 -4.46 -6.11 -5.90
N SER A 57 -3.92 -5.37 -4.94
CA SER A 57 -3.95 -5.69 -3.51
C SER A 57 -4.90 -4.78 -2.74
N ALA A 58 -5.33 -5.22 -1.56
CA ALA A 58 -6.06 -4.35 -0.66
C ALA A 58 -5.20 -3.12 -0.33
N GLY A 59 -5.82 -1.94 -0.39
CA GLY A 59 -5.15 -0.66 -0.22
C GLY A 59 -4.57 -0.01 -1.45
N ASP A 60 -4.46 -0.71 -2.56
CA ASP A 60 -4.10 -0.10 -3.83
C ASP A 60 -5.16 0.92 -4.28
N ILE A 61 -4.73 1.87 -5.10
CA ILE A 61 -5.63 2.85 -5.71
C ILE A 61 -5.99 2.40 -7.12
N ILE A 62 -7.28 2.44 -7.42
CA ILE A 62 -7.81 2.25 -8.77
C ILE A 62 -8.56 3.49 -9.20
N LEU A 63 -8.47 3.82 -10.48
CA LEU A 63 -9.31 4.79 -11.14
C LEU A 63 -10.34 4.04 -11.98
N LEU A 64 -11.60 4.37 -11.79
CA LEU A 64 -12.70 3.82 -12.57
C LEU A 64 -13.18 4.85 -13.57
N ASP A 65 -13.37 4.45 -14.81
CA ASP A 65 -13.93 5.33 -15.85
C ASP A 65 -14.72 4.54 -16.90
N ASN A 66 -15.30 5.28 -17.85
CA ASN A 66 -16.11 4.75 -18.93
C ASN A 66 -17.38 4.01 -18.46
N PHE A 67 -18.01 4.55 -17.41
CA PHE A 67 -19.30 4.03 -16.94
C PHE A 67 -20.43 4.47 -17.85
N SER A 68 -21.24 3.53 -18.34
CA SER A 68 -22.41 3.85 -19.16
C SER A 68 -23.70 3.96 -18.33
N ALA A 69 -24.00 2.99 -17.49
CA ALA A 69 -25.18 2.99 -16.62
C ALA A 69 -25.02 1.96 -15.49
N ILE A 70 -25.65 2.26 -14.36
CA ILE A 70 -25.89 1.32 -13.26
C ILE A 70 -27.39 1.10 -13.16
N THR A 71 -27.82 -0.14 -13.07
CA THR A 71 -29.24 -0.50 -12.97
C THR A 71 -29.55 -1.06 -11.57
N ASN A 72 -30.76 -0.83 -11.09
CA ASN A 72 -31.23 -1.27 -9.76
C ASN A 72 -30.38 -0.80 -8.58
N SER A 73 -29.86 0.41 -8.67
CA SER A 73 -28.97 1.02 -7.68
C SER A 73 -29.38 2.48 -7.44
N ASN A 74 -29.14 2.99 -6.25
CA ASN A 74 -29.17 4.43 -5.97
C ASN A 74 -27.88 5.13 -6.38
N PHE A 75 -26.83 4.37 -6.71
CA PHE A 75 -25.62 4.92 -7.29
C PHE A 75 -25.81 5.18 -8.78
N SER A 76 -25.28 6.29 -9.24
CA SER A 76 -25.25 6.67 -10.66
C SER A 76 -23.86 6.41 -11.26
N SER A 77 -23.77 6.42 -12.58
CA SER A 77 -22.46 6.32 -13.25
C SER A 77 -21.48 7.41 -12.78
N THR A 78 -21.98 8.61 -12.47
CA THR A 78 -21.15 9.73 -12.00
C THR A 78 -20.55 9.54 -10.60
N ASP A 79 -21.05 8.56 -9.84
CA ASP A 79 -20.46 8.21 -8.55
C ASP A 79 -19.17 7.40 -8.70
N PHE A 80 -18.93 6.82 -9.87
CA PHE A 80 -17.77 5.99 -10.19
C PHE A 80 -16.90 6.59 -11.29
N ASP A 81 -17.51 7.21 -12.29
CA ASP A 81 -16.80 7.64 -13.50
C ASP A 81 -15.76 8.72 -13.21
N ASN A 82 -14.54 8.51 -13.66
CA ASN A 82 -13.36 9.34 -13.39
C ASN A 82 -13.05 9.54 -11.89
N LYS A 83 -13.43 8.57 -11.06
CA LYS A 83 -13.13 8.62 -9.61
C LYS A 83 -12.14 7.56 -9.19
N LYS A 84 -11.34 7.95 -8.20
CA LYS A 84 -10.34 7.09 -7.55
C LYS A 84 -10.94 6.43 -6.33
N PHE A 85 -10.69 5.14 -6.21
CA PHE A 85 -11.10 4.33 -5.07
C PHE A 85 -9.89 3.61 -4.48
N MET A 86 -9.86 3.52 -3.18
CA MET A 86 -8.98 2.59 -2.49
C MET A 86 -9.67 1.23 -2.45
N VAL A 87 -8.93 0.20 -2.84
CA VAL A 87 -9.40 -1.19 -2.74
C VAL A 87 -9.51 -1.58 -1.27
N THR A 88 -10.71 -1.92 -0.83
CA THR A 88 -10.98 -2.24 0.58
C THR A 88 -10.55 -3.67 0.90
N THR A 89 -10.99 -4.64 0.10
CA THR A 89 -10.59 -6.04 0.24
C THR A 89 -10.40 -6.71 -1.12
N VAL A 90 -9.70 -7.83 -1.13
CA VAL A 90 -9.51 -8.70 -2.30
C VAL A 90 -9.95 -10.12 -1.91
N PRO A 91 -11.25 -10.43 -2.00
CA PRO A 91 -11.79 -11.74 -1.59
C PRO A 91 -11.26 -12.91 -2.44
N SER A 92 -10.88 -12.65 -3.68
CA SER A 92 -10.29 -13.68 -4.57
C SER A 92 -9.36 -13.03 -5.59
N SER A 93 -8.63 -13.85 -6.35
CA SER A 93 -7.77 -13.36 -7.45
C SER A 93 -8.54 -12.67 -8.59
N THR A 94 -9.87 -12.81 -8.64
CA THR A 94 -10.73 -12.20 -9.66
C THR A 94 -11.73 -11.20 -9.10
N THR A 95 -11.76 -10.95 -7.79
CA THR A 95 -12.71 -10.02 -7.18
C THR A 95 -12.02 -9.07 -6.22
N LEU A 96 -12.44 -7.83 -6.23
CA LEU A 96 -12.08 -6.83 -5.23
C LEU A 96 -13.30 -6.03 -4.80
N THR A 97 -13.19 -5.35 -3.66
CA THR A 97 -14.25 -4.47 -3.18
C THR A 97 -13.73 -3.04 -2.99
N VAL A 98 -14.64 -2.10 -3.20
CA VAL A 98 -14.45 -0.68 -2.85
C VAL A 98 -15.59 -0.23 -1.96
N THR A 99 -15.35 0.78 -1.12
CA THR A 99 -16.35 1.29 -0.18
C THR A 99 -16.92 2.61 -0.70
N MET A 100 -18.23 2.71 -0.76
CA MET A 100 -18.99 3.91 -1.10
C MET A 100 -19.32 4.72 0.16
N PRO A 101 -19.53 6.04 0.04
CA PRO A 101 -19.85 6.90 1.19
C PRO A 101 -21.25 6.69 1.77
N SER A 102 -22.14 6.01 1.06
CA SER A 102 -23.53 5.74 1.48
C SER A 102 -23.92 4.30 1.18
N ASN A 103 -24.94 3.81 1.86
CA ASN A 103 -25.49 2.47 1.62
C ASN A 103 -26.23 2.41 0.28
N GLU A 104 -26.14 1.27 -0.35
CA GLU A 104 -26.94 0.90 -1.52
C GLU A 104 -28.42 0.65 -1.10
N SER A 105 -29.36 1.08 -1.91
CA SER A 105 -30.79 0.83 -1.70
C SER A 105 -31.36 -0.29 -2.56
N GLY A 106 -30.59 -0.84 -3.47
CA GLY A 106 -30.95 -1.93 -4.36
C GLY A 106 -30.00 -3.11 -4.25
N SER A 107 -30.43 -4.28 -4.72
CA SER A 107 -29.60 -5.48 -4.74
C SER A 107 -29.27 -5.94 -6.16
N GLY A 108 -28.04 -6.41 -6.36
CA GLY A 108 -27.61 -7.01 -7.61
C GLY A 108 -27.49 -6.03 -8.78
N ALA A 109 -27.25 -4.75 -8.48
CA ALA A 109 -27.01 -3.75 -9.51
C ALA A 109 -25.76 -4.15 -10.32
N THR A 110 -25.92 -4.24 -11.64
CA THR A 110 -24.84 -4.52 -12.59
C THR A 110 -24.74 -3.41 -13.59
N THR A 111 -23.55 -3.09 -14.03
CA THR A 111 -23.34 -2.16 -15.14
C THR A 111 -23.33 -2.91 -16.44
N SER A 112 -23.99 -2.37 -17.46
CA SER A 112 -23.82 -2.78 -18.84
C SER A 112 -22.78 -1.89 -19.52
N GLY A 113 -21.88 -2.46 -20.30
CA GLY A 113 -20.85 -1.71 -21.03
C GLY A 113 -19.43 -1.97 -20.50
N GLY A 114 -18.45 -1.44 -21.21
CA GLY A 114 -17.04 -1.64 -20.89
C GLY A 114 -16.54 -0.62 -19.84
N ILE A 115 -16.53 -1.02 -18.59
CA ILE A 115 -15.93 -0.21 -17.52
C ILE A 115 -14.43 -0.40 -17.59
N ARG A 116 -13.68 0.69 -17.50
CA ARG A 116 -12.23 0.66 -17.47
C ARG A 116 -11.74 0.82 -16.02
N VAL A 117 -10.99 -0.17 -15.55
CA VAL A 117 -10.31 -0.16 -14.26
C VAL A 117 -8.83 0.11 -14.51
N GLN A 118 -8.32 1.23 -14.02
CA GLN A 118 -6.92 1.62 -14.13
C GLN A 118 -6.26 1.47 -12.76
N HIS A 119 -5.36 0.51 -12.63
CA HIS A 119 -4.60 0.26 -11.41
C HIS A 119 -3.39 1.18 -11.37
N TYR A 120 -3.26 1.98 -10.32
CA TYR A 120 -2.13 2.85 -10.08
C TYR A 120 -0.91 2.05 -9.61
N TYR A 121 0.30 2.51 -9.91
CA TYR A 121 1.49 1.93 -9.30
C TYR A 121 1.43 2.13 -7.76
N PRO A 122 1.55 1.07 -6.95
CA PRO A 122 1.61 1.20 -5.50
C PRO A 122 2.85 1.98 -5.08
N VAL A 123 2.70 2.97 -4.20
CA VAL A 123 3.80 3.78 -3.66
C VAL A 123 4.24 3.29 -2.29
N GLY A 124 3.32 2.70 -1.56
CA GLY A 124 3.55 2.19 -0.22
C GLY A 124 2.30 1.53 0.33
N PRO A 125 2.32 1.06 1.56
CA PRO A 125 1.17 0.39 2.15
C PRO A 125 -0.02 1.34 2.26
N ALA A 126 -1.21 0.80 2.10
CA ALA A 126 -2.46 1.54 2.17
C ALA A 126 -2.71 2.15 3.54
N VAL A 127 -2.33 1.45 4.56
CA VAL A 127 -2.39 1.85 5.96
C VAL A 127 -0.96 1.94 6.44
N GLN A 128 -0.54 3.10 6.91
CA GLN A 128 0.67 3.16 7.70
C GLN A 128 0.39 2.35 8.96
N ALA A 129 1.10 1.25 9.15
CA ALA A 129 1.18 0.64 10.47
C ALA A 129 1.66 1.74 11.41
N LYS A 130 0.85 2.09 12.39
CA LYS A 130 1.25 3.10 13.36
C LYS A 130 2.47 2.56 14.08
N GLY A 131 3.59 3.29 14.00
CA GLY A 131 4.79 2.93 14.72
C GLY A 131 4.55 2.95 16.22
N PHE A 132 5.36 2.20 16.97
CA PHE A 132 5.35 2.22 18.43
C PHE A 132 6.40 3.21 18.92
N GLY A 133 6.01 4.14 19.76
CA GLY A 133 6.93 5.13 20.30
C GLY A 133 6.22 6.20 21.13
N TRP A 134 7.02 7.14 21.66
CA TRP A 134 6.52 8.31 22.38
C TRP A 134 5.58 9.12 21.50
N SER A 135 4.39 9.44 22.00
CA SER A 135 3.33 10.17 21.29
C SER A 135 2.64 9.41 20.15
N LEU A 136 2.85 8.11 20.02
CA LEU A 136 2.18 7.25 19.04
C LEU A 136 1.22 6.30 19.77
N GLY A 137 -0.07 6.54 19.66
CA GLY A 137 -1.12 5.69 20.26
C GLY A 137 -1.33 5.91 21.76
N THR A 138 -2.09 5.02 22.37
CA THR A 138 -2.41 5.03 23.81
C THR A 138 -1.26 4.45 24.64
N TRP A 139 -1.13 4.91 25.90
CA TRP A 139 -0.22 4.30 26.87
C TRP A 139 -0.58 2.81 27.06
N GLY A 140 0.36 1.92 26.80
CA GLY A 140 0.15 0.47 26.88
C GLY A 140 0.08 -0.24 25.53
N GLY A 141 0.23 0.50 24.42
CA GLY A 141 0.19 -0.03 23.06
C GLY A 141 -1.12 0.27 22.32
N GLU A 142 -1.12 0.04 21.04
CA GLU A 142 -2.28 0.13 20.18
C GLU A 142 -2.68 -1.26 19.72
N GLU A 143 -3.97 -1.52 19.74
CA GLU A 143 -4.52 -2.75 19.20
C GLU A 143 -4.33 -2.76 17.67
N VAL A 144 -3.47 -3.65 17.21
CA VAL A 144 -3.24 -3.85 15.77
C VAL A 144 -4.19 -4.94 15.29
N GLY A 145 -5.23 -4.53 14.54
CA GLY A 145 -6.16 -5.47 13.91
C GLY A 145 -7.13 -6.13 14.89
N ALA A 146 -7.80 -5.33 15.73
CA ALA A 146 -8.92 -5.81 16.51
C ALA A 146 -10.00 -6.38 15.58
N PHE A 147 -10.14 -7.69 15.61
CA PHE A 147 -11.26 -8.33 14.96
C PHE A 147 -12.45 -8.34 15.94
N THR A 148 -13.63 -8.10 15.44
CA THR A 148 -14.85 -8.10 16.24
C THR A 148 -15.83 -9.13 15.73
N THR A 149 -16.48 -9.82 16.66
CA THR A 149 -17.61 -10.71 16.44
C THR A 149 -18.61 -10.54 17.58
N THR A 150 -19.57 -11.42 17.70
CA THR A 150 -20.53 -11.43 18.83
C THR A 150 -20.57 -12.80 19.49
N LEU A 151 -20.99 -12.84 20.76
CA LEU A 151 -21.31 -14.09 21.42
C LEU A 151 -22.59 -14.72 20.81
N SER A 152 -22.51 -16.00 20.46
CA SER A 152 -23.67 -16.76 19.96
C SER A 152 -24.66 -17.10 21.05
N GLY A 153 -24.21 -17.19 22.29
CA GLY A 153 -25.04 -17.51 23.47
C GLY A 153 -24.60 -16.75 24.73
N ALA A 154 -25.50 -16.58 25.66
CA ALA A 154 -25.17 -15.95 26.93
C ALA A 154 -24.23 -16.85 27.76
N ILE A 155 -23.29 -16.23 28.46
CA ILE A 155 -22.37 -16.91 29.38
C ILE A 155 -22.45 -16.30 30.78
N ASN A 156 -22.32 -17.13 31.80
CA ASN A 156 -22.22 -16.65 33.19
C ASN A 156 -20.76 -16.34 33.55
N SER A 157 -20.55 -15.72 34.71
CA SER A 157 -19.20 -15.30 35.16
C SER A 157 -18.23 -16.45 35.48
N SER A 158 -18.72 -17.70 35.58
CA SER A 158 -17.89 -18.87 35.86
C SER A 158 -17.72 -19.82 34.66
N ALA A 159 -18.32 -19.49 33.52
CA ALA A 159 -18.23 -20.32 32.32
C ALA A 159 -16.78 -20.37 31.76
N THR A 160 -16.22 -21.56 31.63
CA THR A 160 -14.92 -21.83 30.97
C THR A 160 -15.08 -22.71 29.73
N THR A 161 -16.32 -23.09 29.41
CA THR A 161 -16.74 -23.84 28.22
C THR A 161 -18.04 -23.25 27.70
N GLY A 162 -18.42 -23.57 26.47
CA GLY A 162 -19.63 -23.05 25.85
C GLY A 162 -19.55 -21.57 25.45
N ILE A 163 -18.36 -20.98 25.39
CA ILE A 163 -18.12 -19.61 24.91
C ILE A 163 -18.00 -19.66 23.41
N THR A 164 -19.12 -19.53 22.73
CA THR A 164 -19.20 -19.69 21.26
C THR A 164 -19.32 -18.36 20.56
N LEU A 165 -18.48 -18.14 19.57
CA LEU A 165 -18.43 -16.93 18.73
C LEU A 165 -19.30 -17.09 17.48
N ALA A 166 -19.94 -16.02 17.02
CA ALA A 166 -20.76 -16.04 15.82
C ALA A 166 -19.91 -16.24 14.54
N ASP A 167 -18.78 -15.55 14.47
CA ASP A 167 -17.79 -15.70 13.39
C ASP A 167 -16.37 -15.53 13.95
N PRO A 168 -15.66 -16.62 14.23
CA PRO A 168 -14.27 -16.56 14.70
C PRO A 168 -13.24 -16.62 13.57
N SER A 169 -13.62 -16.53 12.30
CA SER A 169 -12.72 -16.78 11.16
C SER A 169 -11.45 -15.94 11.12
N GLN A 170 -11.46 -14.81 11.81
CA GLN A 170 -10.31 -13.90 11.91
C GLN A 170 -9.62 -13.93 13.28
N PHE A 171 -10.11 -14.75 14.20
CA PHE A 171 -9.50 -14.90 15.52
C PHE A 171 -8.42 -15.98 15.49
N PRO A 172 -7.26 -15.79 16.14
CA PRO A 172 -6.24 -16.82 16.22
C PRO A 172 -6.78 -18.10 16.90
N ASP A 173 -6.47 -19.26 16.30
CA ASP A 173 -6.95 -20.57 16.74
C ASP A 173 -5.89 -21.40 17.46
N SER A 174 -4.71 -20.84 17.70
CA SER A 174 -3.59 -21.51 18.36
C SER A 174 -2.77 -20.54 19.21
N GLY A 175 -2.08 -21.07 20.23
CA GLY A 175 -1.31 -20.26 21.17
C GLY A 175 -2.19 -19.60 22.24
N THR A 176 -1.59 -18.78 23.09
CA THR A 176 -2.36 -18.02 24.11
C THR A 176 -2.84 -16.71 23.53
N ASN A 177 -4.14 -16.59 23.39
CA ASN A 177 -4.81 -15.42 22.80
C ASN A 177 -5.79 -14.80 23.81
N PHE A 178 -6.27 -13.60 23.53
CA PHE A 178 -7.16 -12.86 24.41
C PHE A 178 -8.34 -12.26 23.65
N VAL A 179 -9.49 -12.20 24.31
CA VAL A 179 -10.65 -11.46 23.84
C VAL A 179 -11.17 -10.55 24.93
N LEU A 180 -11.69 -9.39 24.53
CA LEU A 180 -12.38 -8.44 25.39
C LEU A 180 -13.88 -8.54 25.15
N ILE A 181 -14.67 -8.70 26.22
CA ILE A 181 -16.12 -8.66 26.19
C ILE A 181 -16.58 -7.67 27.27
N GLY A 182 -17.13 -6.54 26.84
CA GLY A 182 -17.42 -5.44 27.76
C GLY A 182 -16.15 -4.92 28.43
N THR A 183 -15.95 -5.18 29.70
CA THR A 183 -14.75 -4.79 30.48
C THR A 183 -13.92 -6.00 30.92
N GLU A 184 -14.31 -7.22 30.56
CA GLU A 184 -13.60 -8.44 30.90
C GLU A 184 -12.66 -8.90 29.79
N GLU A 185 -11.41 -9.18 30.13
CA GLU A 185 -10.50 -9.93 29.29
C GLU A 185 -10.52 -11.43 29.63
N ILE A 186 -10.60 -12.24 28.58
CA ILE A 186 -10.64 -13.69 28.63
C ILE A 186 -9.49 -14.23 27.81
N SER A 187 -8.64 -15.08 28.36
CA SER A 187 -7.64 -15.80 27.57
C SER A 187 -8.17 -17.14 27.09
N TYR A 188 -7.70 -17.57 25.92
CA TYR A 188 -8.03 -18.87 25.33
C TYR A 188 -6.82 -19.42 24.55
N THR A 189 -6.83 -20.72 24.26
CA THR A 189 -5.69 -21.37 23.58
C THR A 189 -6.05 -21.98 22.24
N GLY A 190 -7.30 -21.93 21.82
CA GLY A 190 -7.77 -22.42 20.53
C GLY A 190 -9.26 -22.20 20.32
N ILE A 191 -9.71 -22.48 19.12
CA ILE A 191 -11.13 -22.44 18.72
C ILE A 191 -11.46 -23.77 18.05
N ASN A 192 -12.53 -24.41 18.52
CA ASN A 192 -12.94 -25.69 17.96
C ASN A 192 -13.84 -25.53 16.73
N ALA A 193 -14.15 -26.66 16.06
CA ALA A 193 -15.00 -26.69 14.87
C ALA A 193 -16.46 -26.18 15.10
N SER A 194 -16.87 -26.01 16.35
CA SER A 194 -18.17 -25.43 16.71
C SER A 194 -18.07 -23.93 17.06
N ASN A 195 -16.98 -23.26 16.69
CA ASN A 195 -16.68 -21.87 16.97
C ASN A 195 -16.56 -21.54 18.48
N GLU A 196 -16.28 -22.54 19.31
CA GLU A 196 -16.17 -22.39 20.76
C GLU A 196 -14.71 -22.17 21.16
N LEU A 197 -14.46 -21.20 22.05
CA LEU A 197 -13.15 -20.97 22.65
C LEU A 197 -12.77 -22.13 23.58
N THR A 198 -11.53 -22.60 23.45
CA THR A 198 -10.98 -23.70 24.25
C THR A 198 -9.80 -23.24 25.09
N GLY A 199 -9.55 -23.92 26.23
CA GLY A 199 -8.49 -23.55 27.16
C GLY A 199 -8.70 -22.18 27.81
N VAL A 200 -9.93 -21.88 28.14
CA VAL A 200 -10.37 -20.55 28.57
C VAL A 200 -9.96 -20.27 30.02
N THR A 201 -9.43 -19.06 30.27
CA THR A 201 -9.29 -18.48 31.62
C THR A 201 -10.00 -17.12 31.65
N ARG A 202 -10.87 -16.93 32.62
CA ARG A 202 -11.71 -15.73 32.78
C ARG A 202 -11.01 -14.66 33.62
N GLY A 203 -11.37 -13.40 33.39
CA GLY A 203 -10.94 -12.27 34.22
C GLY A 203 -9.42 -12.09 34.27
N VAL A 204 -8.72 -12.29 33.16
CA VAL A 204 -7.25 -12.13 33.07
C VAL A 204 -6.85 -10.66 33.02
N ARG A 205 -5.57 -10.36 33.14
CA ARG A 205 -4.97 -9.01 33.02
C ARG A 205 -5.67 -7.96 33.92
N ASN A 206 -5.92 -8.33 35.18
CA ASN A 206 -6.57 -7.44 36.16
C ASN A 206 -8.03 -7.09 35.86
N THR A 207 -8.73 -7.85 35.05
CA THR A 207 -10.16 -7.71 34.86
C THR A 207 -10.94 -8.69 35.78
N THR A 208 -12.24 -8.50 35.87
CA THR A 208 -13.10 -9.37 36.71
C THR A 208 -14.06 -10.13 35.80
N ALA A 209 -14.15 -11.45 36.01
CA ALA A 209 -15.09 -12.29 35.30
C ALA A 209 -16.54 -11.85 35.53
N ALA A 210 -17.29 -11.62 34.45
CA ALA A 210 -18.67 -11.13 34.46
C ALA A 210 -19.58 -12.02 33.61
N SER A 211 -20.88 -11.85 33.75
CA SER A 211 -21.87 -12.48 32.84
C SER A 211 -22.02 -11.62 31.57
N HIS A 212 -22.11 -12.27 30.44
CA HIS A 212 -22.30 -11.60 29.14
C HIS A 212 -23.49 -12.18 28.40
N GLY A 213 -24.23 -11.32 27.71
CA GLY A 213 -25.42 -11.68 26.95
C GLY A 213 -25.09 -12.27 25.57
N ALA A 214 -26.01 -13.01 24.99
CA ALA A 214 -25.96 -13.34 23.58
C ALA A 214 -26.00 -12.03 22.75
N GLY A 215 -25.13 -11.92 21.73
CA GLY A 215 -25.02 -10.73 20.93
C GLY A 215 -24.03 -9.68 21.46
N ASP A 216 -23.45 -9.85 22.66
CA ASP A 216 -22.42 -8.96 23.16
C ASP A 216 -21.21 -9.00 22.23
N THR A 217 -20.63 -7.83 21.99
CA THR A 217 -19.43 -7.69 21.13
C THR A 217 -18.23 -8.34 21.79
N VAL A 218 -17.56 -9.17 21.03
CA VAL A 218 -16.29 -9.81 21.37
C VAL A 218 -15.21 -9.21 20.49
N THR A 219 -14.21 -8.63 21.10
CA THR A 219 -13.07 -8.00 20.40
C THR A 219 -11.81 -8.81 20.64
N SER A 220 -11.08 -9.18 19.60
CA SER A 220 -9.77 -9.83 19.74
C SER A 220 -8.76 -8.82 20.29
N THR A 221 -8.13 -9.15 21.41
CA THR A 221 -7.05 -8.36 22.02
C THR A 221 -5.68 -9.03 21.85
N ALA A 222 -5.61 -10.01 20.95
CA ALA A 222 -4.42 -10.86 20.75
C ALA A 222 -3.17 -10.12 20.31
N ASN A 223 -3.31 -8.91 19.79
CA ASN A 223 -2.22 -8.18 19.15
C ASN A 223 -1.90 -6.85 19.86
N TYR A 224 -1.97 -6.80 21.18
CA TYR A 224 -1.34 -5.71 21.90
C TYR A 224 0.18 -5.83 21.80
N VAL A 225 0.80 -4.88 21.14
CA VAL A 225 2.25 -4.73 21.21
C VAL A 225 2.55 -3.68 22.27
N ALA A 226 3.02 -4.16 23.41
CA ALA A 226 3.43 -3.33 24.54
C ALA A 226 4.92 -2.97 24.45
N TRP A 227 5.37 -2.07 25.33
CA TRP A 227 6.77 -1.72 25.49
C TRP A 227 7.63 -2.98 25.72
N GLY A 228 8.62 -3.17 24.82
CA GLY A 228 9.60 -4.27 24.93
C GLY A 228 9.18 -5.57 24.27
N GLU A 229 8.02 -5.66 23.64
CA GLU A 229 7.62 -6.81 22.84
C GLU A 229 7.88 -6.56 21.36
N ALA A 230 8.37 -7.56 20.65
CA ALA A 230 8.48 -7.52 19.21
C ALA A 230 7.08 -7.53 18.59
N ALA A 231 6.81 -6.63 17.66
CA ALA A 231 5.58 -6.65 16.90
C ALA A 231 5.46 -7.98 16.15
N SER A 232 4.37 -8.70 16.36
CA SER A 232 4.04 -9.88 15.55
C SER A 232 3.27 -9.40 14.32
N GLY A 233 3.94 -9.25 13.20
CA GLY A 233 3.36 -8.84 11.93
C GLY A 233 4.32 -7.98 11.11
N ASP A 234 4.06 -7.86 9.83
CA ASP A 234 4.82 -7.00 8.93
C ASP A 234 4.57 -5.52 9.25
N LEU A 235 5.31 -4.98 10.20
CA LEU A 235 5.36 -3.55 10.45
C LEU A 235 6.12 -2.91 9.29
N VAL A 236 5.40 -2.34 8.35
CA VAL A 236 6.01 -1.46 7.35
C VAL A 236 6.30 -0.13 8.04
N LEU A 237 7.53 0.01 8.53
CA LEU A 237 8.00 1.22 9.22
C LEU A 237 8.33 2.35 8.24
N GLU A 238 8.48 2.06 6.96
CA GLU A 238 8.84 3.03 5.95
C GLU A 238 7.59 3.44 5.14
N PRO A 239 7.21 4.73 5.17
CA PRO A 239 6.14 5.23 4.30
C PRO A 239 6.56 5.12 2.85
N GLY A 240 5.59 5.03 1.94
CA GLY A 240 5.86 5.16 0.51
C GLY A 240 6.53 6.50 0.21
N MET A 241 7.70 6.45 -0.40
CA MET A 241 8.55 7.60 -0.69
C MET A 241 8.83 7.72 -2.18
N TRP A 242 9.12 8.95 -2.59
CA TRP A 242 9.55 9.28 -3.94
C TRP A 242 10.93 9.93 -3.91
N SER A 243 11.80 9.54 -4.84
CA SER A 243 12.92 10.36 -5.24
C SER A 243 12.54 11.12 -6.51
N LEU A 244 12.65 12.44 -6.48
CA LEU A 244 12.22 13.33 -7.56
C LEU A 244 13.38 14.19 -8.01
N ASP A 245 13.64 14.23 -9.31
CA ASP A 245 14.61 15.14 -9.91
C ASP A 245 14.17 15.50 -11.34
N ASN A 246 14.89 16.35 -12.03
CA ASN A 246 14.57 16.73 -13.40
C ASN A 246 15.71 16.43 -14.35
N PHE A 247 15.35 15.93 -15.52
CA PHE A 247 16.26 15.67 -16.64
C PHE A 247 15.84 16.57 -17.82
N GLY A 248 16.38 17.78 -17.85
CA GLY A 248 15.90 18.81 -18.79
C GLY A 248 14.44 19.17 -18.49
N ASP A 249 13.58 18.99 -19.48
CA ASP A 249 12.14 19.27 -19.39
C ASP A 249 11.31 18.11 -18.81
N LYS A 250 11.96 16.97 -18.54
CA LYS A 250 11.31 15.79 -17.98
C LYS A 250 11.46 15.77 -16.46
N ALA A 251 10.39 15.54 -15.74
CA ALA A 251 10.44 15.14 -14.35
C ALA A 251 10.72 13.64 -14.26
N ILE A 252 11.70 13.26 -13.47
CA ILE A 252 12.03 11.86 -13.18
C ILE A 252 11.55 11.54 -11.79
N CYS A 253 10.80 10.44 -11.65
CA CYS A 253 10.09 10.08 -10.44
C CYS A 253 10.35 8.60 -10.15
N LEU A 254 11.11 8.31 -9.11
CA LEU A 254 11.35 6.96 -8.62
C LEU A 254 10.45 6.69 -7.42
N ILE A 255 9.72 5.60 -7.43
CA ILE A 255 9.10 5.02 -6.24
C ILE A 255 10.17 4.20 -5.50
N HIS A 256 10.33 4.45 -4.21
CA HIS A 256 11.29 3.71 -3.37
C HIS A 256 11.06 2.19 -3.48
N ASP A 257 12.14 1.44 -3.71
CA ASP A 257 12.15 0.00 -3.96
C ASP A 257 11.22 -0.47 -5.10
N SER A 258 11.00 0.39 -6.09
CA SER A 258 10.14 0.12 -7.24
C SER A 258 10.64 0.81 -8.50
N ALA A 259 9.78 0.93 -9.50
CA ALA A 259 10.10 1.44 -10.81
C ALA A 259 10.32 2.97 -10.84
N VAL A 260 11.00 3.43 -11.88
CA VAL A 260 11.24 4.83 -12.21
C VAL A 260 10.41 5.27 -13.40
N PHE A 261 9.93 6.49 -13.36
CA PHE A 261 9.01 7.07 -14.35
C PHE A 261 9.52 8.42 -14.84
N GLU A 262 9.17 8.78 -16.08
CA GLU A 262 9.35 10.12 -16.61
C GLU A 262 8.00 10.79 -16.89
N TRP A 263 7.93 12.08 -16.66
CA TRP A 263 6.81 12.91 -17.07
C TRP A 263 7.32 14.14 -17.84
N ASN A 264 6.84 14.33 -19.06
CA ASN A 264 7.30 15.40 -19.94
C ASN A 264 6.46 16.68 -19.74
N SER A 265 7.05 17.69 -19.12
CA SER A 265 6.40 18.95 -18.78
C SER A 265 6.07 19.84 -19.99
N VAL A 266 6.70 19.62 -21.13
CA VAL A 266 6.51 20.38 -22.36
C VAL A 266 5.67 19.65 -23.42
N ALA A 267 5.15 18.47 -23.10
CA ALA A 267 4.21 17.78 -23.97
C ALA A 267 2.96 18.66 -24.24
N ALA A 268 2.38 18.54 -25.43
CA ALA A 268 1.26 19.38 -25.86
C ALA A 268 0.06 19.36 -24.86
N ASN A 269 -0.17 18.23 -24.21
CA ASN A 269 -1.21 18.04 -23.21
C ASN A 269 -0.60 17.51 -21.88
N ALA A 270 0.49 18.13 -21.41
CA ALA A 270 1.21 17.67 -20.22
C ALA A 270 0.30 17.46 -19.01
N THR A 271 -0.72 18.30 -18.82
CA THR A 271 -1.67 18.21 -17.70
C THR A 271 -2.65 17.03 -17.80
N ASP A 272 -2.81 16.46 -18.99
CA ASP A 272 -3.70 15.33 -19.27
C ASP A 272 -2.92 14.02 -19.46
N THR A 273 -1.59 14.09 -19.40
CA THR A 273 -0.71 12.91 -19.53
C THR A 273 -0.20 12.45 -18.17
N ARG A 274 -0.01 11.15 -18.03
CA ARG A 274 0.56 10.53 -16.85
C ARG A 274 2.04 10.25 -17.04
N ALA A 275 2.76 10.12 -15.94
CA ALA A 275 4.11 9.63 -15.96
C ALA A 275 4.16 8.19 -16.52
N VAL A 276 5.18 7.90 -17.31
CA VAL A 276 5.39 6.61 -17.95
C VAL A 276 6.69 5.99 -17.49
N ILE A 277 6.74 4.65 -17.44
CA ILE A 277 7.93 3.93 -17.01
C ILE A 277 9.11 4.21 -17.97
N ILE A 278 10.30 4.41 -17.43
CA ILE A 278 11.52 4.54 -18.21
C ILE A 278 11.99 3.15 -18.63
N THR A 279 11.98 2.91 -19.93
CA THR A 279 12.36 1.60 -20.49
C THR A 279 13.86 1.35 -20.29
N GLY A 280 14.23 0.14 -19.86
CA GLY A 280 15.62 -0.27 -19.65
C GLY A 280 16.23 0.19 -18.32
N ALA A 281 15.53 1.02 -17.55
CA ALA A 281 15.95 1.41 -16.21
C ALA A 281 15.78 0.25 -15.18
N PRO A 282 16.49 0.30 -14.05
CA PRO A 282 16.26 -0.62 -12.95
C PRO A 282 14.80 -0.63 -12.50
N THR A 283 14.30 -1.79 -12.07
CA THR A 283 12.93 -1.98 -11.61
C THR A 283 12.78 -1.92 -10.09
N ALA A 284 13.90 -1.90 -9.37
CA ALA A 284 13.97 -1.62 -7.95
C ALA A 284 15.21 -0.79 -7.60
N SER A 285 15.00 0.34 -6.92
CA SER A 285 16.07 1.23 -6.46
C SER A 285 15.60 2.03 -5.25
N ARG A 286 16.49 2.32 -4.30
CA ARG A 286 16.14 3.10 -3.10
C ARG A 286 16.12 4.60 -3.36
N HIS A 287 17.11 5.11 -4.08
CA HIS A 287 17.25 6.53 -4.34
C HIS A 287 17.68 6.78 -5.79
N MET A 288 17.39 7.97 -6.27
CA MET A 288 17.78 8.41 -7.61
C MET A 288 18.09 9.89 -7.58
N LEU A 289 19.05 10.31 -8.39
CA LEU A 289 19.28 11.72 -8.73
C LEU A 289 19.84 11.85 -10.17
N VAL A 290 19.79 13.07 -10.69
CA VAL A 290 20.42 13.42 -11.96
C VAL A 290 21.74 14.13 -11.68
N SER A 291 22.85 13.65 -12.25
CA SER A 291 24.17 14.29 -12.12
C SER A 291 24.25 15.58 -12.92
N THR A 292 25.18 16.45 -12.55
CA THR A 292 25.59 17.63 -13.31
C THR A 292 27.12 17.73 -13.35
N PRO A 293 27.72 18.16 -14.46
CA PRO A 293 27.13 18.71 -15.68
C PRO A 293 26.68 17.67 -16.70
N ASP A 294 27.13 16.43 -16.59
CA ASP A 294 27.06 15.43 -17.66
C ASP A 294 25.71 14.74 -17.81
N ARG A 295 24.76 15.04 -16.93
CA ARG A 295 23.38 14.52 -16.94
C ARG A 295 23.29 13.01 -17.13
N HIS A 296 23.80 12.27 -16.15
CA HIS A 296 23.51 10.86 -15.94
C HIS A 296 22.34 10.73 -14.97
N LEU A 297 21.45 9.79 -15.21
CA LEU A 297 20.48 9.36 -14.20
C LEU A 297 21.14 8.28 -13.34
N VAL A 298 21.31 8.57 -12.04
CA VAL A 298 22.07 7.74 -11.10
C VAL A 298 21.12 7.10 -10.10
N PHE A 299 21.22 5.79 -9.95
CA PHE A 299 20.45 4.98 -9.00
C PHE A 299 21.34 4.44 -7.90
N PHE A 300 20.82 4.43 -6.67
CA PHE A 300 21.50 3.99 -5.46
C PHE A 300 20.70 2.89 -4.78
N GLY A 301 21.37 1.85 -4.27
CA GLY A 301 20.72 0.68 -3.68
C GLY A 301 19.85 -0.03 -4.70
N THR A 302 20.42 -0.38 -5.84
CA THR A 302 19.69 -0.87 -7.01
C THR A 302 20.05 -2.30 -7.40
N GLU A 303 19.36 -2.84 -8.36
CA GLU A 303 19.59 -4.19 -8.92
C GLU A 303 20.98 -4.31 -9.56
N THR A 304 21.67 -5.41 -9.30
CA THR A 304 22.89 -5.78 -10.05
C THR A 304 22.56 -6.32 -11.44
N THR A 305 21.39 -6.95 -11.59
CA THR A 305 20.82 -7.39 -12.87
C THR A 305 19.51 -6.65 -13.11
N ILE A 306 19.46 -5.78 -14.12
CA ILE A 306 18.23 -5.00 -14.41
C ILE A 306 17.05 -5.93 -14.69
N GLY A 307 15.92 -5.67 -14.04
CA GLY A 307 14.69 -6.43 -14.18
C GLY A 307 14.58 -7.63 -13.23
N ASP A 308 15.58 -7.86 -12.41
CA ASP A 308 15.55 -8.91 -11.37
C ASP A 308 15.68 -8.27 -9.97
N THR A 309 14.54 -7.99 -9.37
CA THR A 309 14.46 -7.35 -8.05
C THR A 309 15.11 -8.17 -6.93
N SER A 310 15.29 -9.48 -7.12
CA SER A 310 15.99 -10.35 -6.16
C SER A 310 17.49 -10.08 -6.09
N THR A 311 18.04 -9.36 -7.09
CA THR A 311 19.45 -8.98 -7.16
C THR A 311 19.71 -7.56 -6.63
N GLN A 312 18.74 -6.93 -5.98
CA GLN A 312 18.92 -5.59 -5.39
C GLN A 312 20.00 -5.65 -4.30
N ASP A 313 21.00 -4.78 -4.43
CA ASP A 313 22.11 -4.63 -3.46
C ASP A 313 22.10 -3.18 -2.94
N ASP A 314 21.92 -3.03 -1.65
CA ASP A 314 21.83 -1.74 -0.95
C ASP A 314 23.07 -0.85 -1.09
N MET A 315 24.21 -1.44 -1.52
CA MET A 315 25.48 -0.72 -1.74
C MET A 315 25.80 -0.51 -3.22
N PHE A 316 24.91 -0.94 -4.13
CA PHE A 316 25.16 -0.89 -5.57
C PHE A 316 24.65 0.41 -6.18
N ILE A 317 25.47 1.01 -7.02
CA ILE A 317 25.19 2.23 -7.80
C ILE A 317 25.17 1.86 -9.27
N ARG A 318 24.21 2.38 -9.99
CA ARG A 318 24.12 2.28 -11.45
C ARG A 318 23.79 3.64 -12.03
N PHE A 319 24.42 4.00 -13.14
CA PHE A 319 24.14 5.25 -13.84
C PHE A 319 23.93 5.04 -15.33
N SER A 320 23.09 5.89 -15.89
CA SER A 320 22.75 5.87 -17.31
C SER A 320 23.93 6.32 -18.19
N ASP A 321 23.79 6.16 -19.49
CA ASP A 321 24.63 6.88 -20.44
C ASP A 321 24.42 8.40 -20.34
N GLN A 322 25.41 9.17 -20.77
CA GLN A 322 25.33 10.63 -20.76
C GLN A 322 24.19 11.11 -21.66
N GLU A 323 23.37 12.04 -21.16
CA GLU A 323 22.22 12.62 -21.87
C GLU A 323 21.15 11.60 -22.30
N ASP A 324 21.22 10.34 -21.83
CA ASP A 324 20.26 9.26 -22.15
C ASP A 324 19.73 8.60 -20.89
N ILE A 325 18.41 8.60 -20.75
CA ILE A 325 17.72 7.98 -19.59
C ILE A 325 17.29 6.53 -19.85
N ASN A 326 17.63 5.94 -20.99
CA ASN A 326 17.19 4.59 -21.37
C ASN A 326 18.31 3.56 -21.43
N THR A 327 19.57 3.98 -21.40
CA THR A 327 20.75 3.11 -21.55
C THR A 327 21.52 2.99 -20.25
N TYR A 328 21.57 1.78 -19.67
CA TYR A 328 22.19 1.49 -18.35
C TYR A 328 23.18 0.33 -18.38
N THR A 329 23.33 -0.35 -19.49
CA THR A 329 24.29 -1.44 -19.63
C THR A 329 25.60 -0.88 -20.16
N PRO A 330 26.73 -1.02 -19.42
CA PRO A 330 28.03 -0.54 -19.85
C PRO A 330 28.50 -1.24 -21.13
N THR A 331 28.99 -0.46 -22.07
CA THR A 331 29.63 -0.94 -23.31
C THR A 331 30.91 -0.16 -23.58
N ALA A 332 31.70 -0.58 -24.58
CA ALA A 332 32.91 0.14 -24.98
C ALA A 332 32.63 1.52 -25.61
N THR A 333 31.38 1.81 -25.95
CA THR A 333 30.99 3.01 -26.72
C THR A 333 30.06 3.95 -25.97
N ASN A 334 29.67 3.64 -24.75
CA ASN A 334 28.82 4.48 -23.90
C ASN A 334 29.50 4.80 -22.55
N THR A 335 28.93 5.71 -21.83
CA THR A 335 29.40 6.14 -20.50
C THR A 335 28.60 5.57 -19.35
N ALA A 336 27.62 4.69 -19.63
CA ALA A 336 26.87 3.99 -18.61
C ALA A 336 27.80 3.14 -17.75
N GLY A 337 27.48 3.03 -16.46
CA GLY A 337 28.36 2.30 -15.56
C GLY A 337 27.70 1.83 -14.29
N THR A 338 28.49 1.07 -13.54
CA THR A 338 28.08 0.53 -12.24
C THR A 338 29.22 0.58 -11.26
N GLN A 339 28.93 0.73 -9.99
CA GLN A 339 29.88 0.65 -8.89
C GLN A 339 29.23 0.10 -7.64
N ARG A 340 29.95 -0.73 -6.89
CA ARG A 340 29.57 -1.13 -5.56
C ARG A 340 30.45 -0.42 -4.54
N LEU A 341 29.85 0.25 -3.55
CA LEU A 341 30.60 0.86 -2.46
C LEU A 341 31.19 -0.20 -1.52
N ALA A 342 32.39 0.08 -1.00
CA ALA A 342 33.17 -0.91 -0.27
C ALA A 342 32.94 -0.88 1.26
N ASP A 343 32.41 0.23 1.80
CA ASP A 343 32.26 0.42 3.25
C ASP A 343 30.82 0.81 3.59
N GLY A 344 30.21 0.03 4.48
CA GLY A 344 28.83 0.11 4.90
C GLY A 344 28.01 -1.11 4.53
N SER A 345 26.77 -1.11 4.97
CA SER A 345 25.77 -2.14 4.64
C SER A 345 24.64 -1.61 3.78
N GLN A 346 24.41 -0.30 3.80
CA GLN A 346 23.32 0.32 3.06
C GLN A 346 23.64 1.79 2.73
N ILE A 347 23.32 2.21 1.50
CA ILE A 347 23.28 3.62 1.12
C ILE A 347 22.06 4.27 1.76
N ARG A 348 22.28 5.30 2.58
CA ARG A 348 21.22 6.02 3.31
C ARG A 348 20.70 7.23 2.55
N GLY A 349 21.49 7.75 1.63
CA GLY A 349 21.09 8.88 0.81
C GLY A 349 22.22 9.38 -0.07
N ALA A 350 21.85 10.20 -1.03
CA ALA A 350 22.79 10.87 -1.91
C ALA A 350 22.32 12.30 -2.19
N ILE A 351 23.26 13.20 -2.37
CA ILE A 351 22.97 14.58 -2.75
C ILE A 351 23.97 15.08 -3.78
N ARG A 352 23.48 15.83 -4.74
CA ARG A 352 24.30 16.50 -5.74
C ARG A 352 24.94 17.74 -5.12
N GLY A 353 26.26 17.77 -5.07
CA GLY A 353 27.05 18.94 -4.77
C GLY A 353 27.38 19.73 -6.02
N ARG A 354 28.32 20.69 -5.88
CA ARG A 354 28.78 21.51 -7.01
C ARG A 354 29.64 20.72 -8.01
N ASP A 355 30.57 19.94 -7.48
CA ASP A 355 31.63 19.29 -8.27
C ASP A 355 31.63 17.75 -8.09
N ALA A 356 30.73 17.21 -7.28
CA ALA A 356 30.64 15.78 -6.98
C ALA A 356 29.24 15.40 -6.44
N ILE A 357 28.93 14.13 -6.50
CA ILE A 357 27.80 13.52 -5.79
C ILE A 357 28.33 12.99 -4.45
N TYR A 358 27.72 13.39 -3.37
CA TYR A 358 27.99 12.89 -2.02
C TYR A 358 27.02 11.75 -1.70
N VAL A 359 27.57 10.60 -1.33
CA VAL A 359 26.79 9.39 -1.03
C VAL A 359 27.09 8.94 0.39
N TRP A 360 26.05 8.88 1.23
CA TRP A 360 26.16 8.40 2.61
C TRP A 360 25.74 6.94 2.69
N THR A 361 26.62 6.14 3.30
CA THR A 361 26.22 4.84 3.83
C THR A 361 25.91 4.96 5.32
N ASP A 362 25.60 3.86 5.97
CA ASP A 362 25.44 3.78 7.42
C ASP A 362 26.77 3.97 8.20
N THR A 363 27.92 3.90 7.54
CA THR A 363 29.24 4.00 8.18
C THR A 363 30.17 5.06 7.58
N ALA A 364 29.99 5.43 6.31
CA ALA A 364 30.94 6.25 5.57
C ALA A 364 30.28 7.29 4.64
N LEU A 365 31.06 8.27 4.22
CA LEU A 365 30.74 9.23 3.18
C LEU A 365 31.66 9.02 1.98
N PHE A 366 31.05 8.84 0.82
CA PHE A 366 31.75 8.73 -0.47
C PHE A 366 31.49 9.96 -1.33
N THR A 367 32.43 10.23 -2.24
CA THR A 367 32.27 11.19 -3.32
C THR A 367 32.42 10.49 -4.64
N GLN A 368 31.54 10.79 -5.58
CA GLN A 368 31.54 10.25 -6.93
C GLN A 368 31.50 11.36 -7.97
#